data_245563fbd43b5c42fe0cb94fb391ae62
#
_entry.id   245563fbd43b5c42fe0cb94fb391ae62
#
_cell.length_a   1.000
_cell.length_b   1.000
_cell.length_c   1.000
_cell.angle_alpha   90.00
_cell.angle_beta   90.00
_cell.angle_gamma   90.00
#
_symmetry.space_group_name_H-M   'P 1'
#
loop_
_entity.id
_entity.type
_entity.pdbx_description
1 polymer ?
#
loop_
_entity_poly.entity_id
_entity_poly.type
_entity_poly.pdbx_seq_one_letter_code
_entity_poly.pdbx_strand_id
1 'polypeptide(L)'
;AALYVQVLNGAGNFIGQHIFNPRAVNTLTREFHTQTAQLPLYEFEKETTLETIEKARQGINGTVQLLRAVISIAMFNLPYVAFMGVYLYRLDPILVLSLLFIFSPMVCAQVIKRKAYRRLTDETAALEREYRHYSDCMIDKRYWKETRTLGAVGFFMERFRAVLAKYDKKLWETDSRLYRTELLMRVLTLLGYLGVLFLLVRSLLSGNISAGAFAAVFTSIDSIFRFMENIVARSAGNISRHMASVGNYLEFCRQNGFAADDG
;
A
#
# COMPACT_ATOMS: atom_id res chain seq x y z
N ALA A 1 -4.71 -17.35 24.24
CA ALA A 1 -5.18 -17.02 22.88
C ALA A 1 -4.35 -15.87 22.28
N ALA A 2 -4.20 -14.71 22.93
CA ALA A 2 -3.47 -13.55 22.37
C ALA A 2 -2.00 -13.84 22.04
N LEU A 3 -1.25 -14.51 22.92
CA LEU A 3 0.13 -14.93 22.69
C LEU A 3 0.26 -15.87 21.49
N TYR A 4 -0.66 -16.81 21.35
CA TYR A 4 -0.67 -17.75 20.22
C TYR A 4 -0.87 -17.03 18.89
N VAL A 5 -1.81 -16.09 18.82
CA VAL A 5 -2.03 -15.26 17.62
C VAL A 5 -0.82 -14.40 17.32
N GLN A 6 -0.14 -13.84 18.33
CA GLN A 6 1.05 -13.02 18.15
C GLN A 6 2.24 -13.85 17.65
N VAL A 7 2.43 -15.06 18.15
CA VAL A 7 3.46 -15.98 17.68
C VAL A 7 3.20 -16.43 16.24
N LEU A 8 1.95 -16.78 15.90
CA LEU A 8 1.57 -17.14 14.52
C LEU A 8 1.77 -16.00 13.55
N ASN A 9 1.39 -14.77 13.93
CA ASN A 9 1.62 -13.60 13.10
C ASN A 9 3.12 -13.30 12.96
N GLY A 10 3.90 -13.45 14.02
CA GLY A 10 5.36 -13.31 13.99
C GLY A 10 6.01 -14.33 13.06
N ALA A 11 5.66 -15.60 13.21
CA ALA A 11 6.13 -16.71 12.38
C ALA A 11 5.71 -16.52 10.91
N GLY A 12 4.46 -16.16 10.65
CA GLY A 12 3.94 -15.90 9.31
C GLY A 12 4.66 -14.73 8.62
N ASN A 13 4.93 -13.65 9.35
CA ASN A 13 5.72 -12.53 8.85
C ASN A 13 7.17 -12.91 8.59
N PHE A 14 7.79 -13.69 9.48
CA PHE A 14 9.16 -14.16 9.30
C PHE A 14 9.28 -15.04 8.05
N ILE A 15 8.43 -16.04 7.91
CA ILE A 15 8.39 -16.93 6.74
C ILE A 15 8.15 -16.12 5.46
N GLY A 16 7.19 -15.18 5.51
CA GLY A 16 6.87 -14.34 4.37
C GLY A 16 8.03 -13.42 3.93
N GLN A 17 8.76 -12.84 4.88
CA GLN A 17 9.86 -11.92 4.56
C GLN A 17 11.16 -12.63 4.22
N HIS A 18 11.52 -13.67 4.95
CA HIS A 18 12.85 -14.29 4.84
C HIS A 18 12.89 -15.53 3.93
N ILE A 19 11.76 -16.20 3.72
CA ILE A 19 11.71 -17.42 2.90
C ILE A 19 10.94 -17.17 1.60
N PHE A 20 9.71 -16.69 1.70
CA PHE A 20 8.84 -16.50 0.54
C PHE A 20 9.33 -15.38 -0.38
N ASN A 21 9.59 -14.18 0.16
CA ASN A 21 9.98 -13.00 -0.62
C ASN A 21 11.23 -13.24 -1.49
N PRO A 22 12.38 -13.71 -0.94
CA PRO A 22 13.57 -13.94 -1.75
C PRO A 22 13.35 -15.02 -2.81
N ARG A 23 12.67 -16.11 -2.48
CA ARG A 23 12.39 -17.19 -3.42
C ARG A 23 11.49 -16.73 -4.56
N ALA A 24 10.42 -16.02 -4.24
CA ALA A 24 9.50 -15.50 -5.25
C ALA A 24 10.18 -14.47 -6.17
N VAL A 25 10.95 -13.53 -5.61
CA VAL A 25 11.73 -12.57 -6.40
C VAL A 25 12.72 -13.30 -7.31
N ASN A 26 13.49 -14.26 -6.78
CA ASN A 26 14.47 -15.00 -7.57
C ASN A 26 13.81 -15.81 -8.70
N THR A 27 12.66 -16.44 -8.44
CA THR A 27 11.93 -17.20 -9.45
C THR A 27 11.42 -16.30 -10.57
N LEU A 28 10.77 -15.18 -10.21
CA LEU A 28 10.27 -14.21 -11.20
C LEU A 28 11.41 -13.53 -11.96
N THR A 29 12.51 -13.23 -11.28
CA THR A 29 13.70 -12.64 -11.93
C THR A 29 14.33 -13.62 -12.92
N ARG A 30 14.43 -14.90 -12.55
CA ARG A 30 14.95 -15.93 -13.46
C ARG A 30 14.05 -16.07 -14.69
N GLU A 31 12.74 -16.14 -14.49
CA GLU A 31 11.77 -16.21 -15.58
C GLU A 31 11.87 -15.00 -16.50
N PHE A 32 11.91 -13.81 -15.92
CA PHE A 32 12.11 -12.56 -16.67
C PHE A 32 13.39 -12.57 -17.52
N HIS A 33 14.52 -13.02 -16.95
CA HIS A 33 15.77 -13.11 -17.71
C HIS A 33 15.71 -14.17 -18.81
N THR A 34 15.05 -15.30 -18.56
CA THR A 34 14.86 -16.34 -19.58
C THR A 34 14.06 -15.81 -20.75
N GLN A 35 12.94 -15.15 -20.49
CA GLN A 35 12.10 -14.54 -21.53
C GLN A 35 12.81 -13.38 -22.25
N THR A 36 13.55 -12.56 -21.53
CA THR A 36 14.33 -11.49 -22.15
C THR A 36 15.44 -12.04 -23.07
N ALA A 37 16.09 -13.13 -22.68
CA ALA A 37 17.14 -13.76 -23.48
C ALA A 37 16.61 -14.42 -24.78
N GLN A 38 15.32 -14.74 -24.84
CA GLN A 38 14.68 -15.29 -26.04
C GLN A 38 14.24 -14.22 -27.05
N LEU A 39 14.31 -12.93 -26.67
CA LEU A 39 13.94 -11.85 -27.58
C LEU A 39 14.93 -11.75 -28.75
N PRO A 40 14.44 -11.58 -29.98
CA PRO A 40 15.29 -11.37 -31.15
C PRO A 40 16.08 -10.06 -31.02
N LEU A 41 17.28 -10.02 -31.58
CA LEU A 41 18.20 -8.88 -31.46
C LEU A 41 17.58 -7.55 -31.93
N TYR A 42 16.76 -7.60 -32.99
CA TYR A 42 16.10 -6.41 -33.54
C TYR A 42 15.07 -5.78 -32.59
N GLU A 43 14.53 -6.55 -31.63
CA GLU A 43 13.62 -6.01 -30.61
C GLU A 43 14.34 -5.09 -29.62
N PHE A 44 15.63 -5.34 -29.34
CA PHE A 44 16.46 -4.49 -28.49
C PHE A 44 16.80 -3.13 -29.11
N GLU A 45 16.63 -2.97 -30.41
CA GLU A 45 16.82 -1.68 -31.09
C GLU A 45 15.60 -0.76 -30.93
N LYS A 46 14.44 -1.31 -30.54
CA LYS A 46 13.22 -0.54 -30.32
C LYS A 46 13.20 0.07 -28.92
N GLU A 47 13.08 1.38 -28.85
CA GLU A 47 12.96 2.13 -27.59
C GLU A 47 11.77 1.66 -26.75
N THR A 48 10.64 1.35 -27.39
CA THR A 48 9.42 0.81 -26.75
C THR A 48 9.65 -0.53 -26.05
N THR A 49 10.44 -1.42 -26.64
CA THR A 49 10.77 -2.71 -26.04
C THR A 49 11.68 -2.54 -24.83
N LEU A 50 12.70 -1.69 -24.92
CA LEU A 50 13.58 -1.38 -23.78
C LEU A 50 12.80 -0.77 -22.62
N GLU A 51 11.86 0.14 -22.91
CA GLU A 51 10.99 0.75 -21.89
C GLU A 51 10.10 -0.32 -21.23
N THR A 52 9.55 -1.26 -22.01
CA THR A 52 8.71 -2.37 -21.49
C THR A 52 9.52 -3.31 -20.61
N ILE A 53 10.74 -3.68 -21.02
CA ILE A 53 11.68 -4.48 -20.22
C ILE A 53 11.98 -3.80 -18.90
N GLU A 54 12.29 -2.50 -18.90
CA GLU A 54 12.60 -1.76 -17.67
C GLU A 54 11.38 -1.66 -16.74
N LYS A 55 10.18 -1.40 -17.28
CA LYS A 55 8.91 -1.40 -16.52
C LYS A 55 8.61 -2.78 -15.93
N ALA A 56 8.83 -3.85 -16.68
CA ALA A 56 8.62 -5.21 -16.22
C ALA A 56 9.61 -5.58 -15.11
N ARG A 57 10.88 -5.22 -15.25
CA ARG A 57 11.92 -5.42 -14.23
C ARG A 57 11.57 -4.74 -12.91
N GLN A 58 11.14 -3.49 -12.97
CA GLN A 58 10.65 -2.76 -11.80
C GLN A 58 9.37 -3.37 -11.21
N GLY A 59 8.56 -4.00 -12.07
CA GLY A 59 7.31 -4.67 -11.71
C GLY A 59 7.48 -5.92 -10.86
N ILE A 60 8.62 -6.62 -10.93
CA ILE A 60 8.85 -7.90 -10.21
C ILE A 60 8.65 -7.73 -8.71
N ASN A 61 9.30 -6.75 -8.10
CA ASN A 61 9.17 -6.49 -6.66
C ASN A 61 7.74 -6.12 -6.26
N GLY A 62 7.04 -5.35 -7.10
CA GLY A 62 5.64 -5.00 -6.91
C GLY A 62 4.73 -6.22 -6.95
N THR A 63 4.98 -7.14 -7.88
CA THR A 63 4.24 -8.41 -8.04
C THR A 63 4.38 -9.28 -6.79
N VAL A 64 5.60 -9.47 -6.29
CA VAL A 64 5.83 -10.27 -5.07
C VAL A 64 5.18 -9.64 -3.84
N GLN A 65 5.22 -8.31 -3.72
CA GLN A 65 4.58 -7.61 -2.62
C GLN A 65 3.05 -7.71 -2.66
N LEU A 66 2.46 -7.61 -3.86
CA LEU A 66 1.03 -7.80 -4.05
C LEU A 66 0.62 -9.24 -3.73
N LEU A 67 1.33 -10.23 -4.24
CA LEU A 67 1.07 -11.64 -3.97
C LEU A 67 1.13 -11.93 -2.47
N ARG A 68 2.14 -11.43 -1.77
CA ARG A 68 2.26 -11.54 -0.31
C ARG A 68 1.08 -10.89 0.41
N ALA A 69 0.65 -9.71 -0.01
CA ALA A 69 -0.48 -9.01 0.59
C ALA A 69 -1.77 -9.81 0.41
N VAL A 70 -2.02 -10.35 -0.79
CA VAL A 70 -3.19 -11.20 -1.09
C VAL A 70 -3.18 -12.49 -0.25
N ILE A 71 -2.04 -13.19 -0.19
CA ILE A 71 -1.89 -14.40 0.62
C ILE A 71 -2.15 -14.09 2.11
N SER A 72 -1.56 -13.01 2.63
CA SER A 72 -1.76 -12.60 4.03
C SER A 72 -3.23 -12.28 4.32
N ILE A 73 -3.92 -11.59 3.41
CA ILE A 73 -5.34 -11.31 3.56
C ILE A 73 -6.18 -12.60 3.53
N ALA A 74 -5.94 -13.47 2.57
CA ALA A 74 -6.72 -14.69 2.39
C ALA A 74 -6.50 -15.72 3.50
N MET A 75 -5.25 -15.92 3.93
CA MET A 75 -4.92 -16.98 4.91
C MET A 75 -5.11 -16.57 6.37
N PHE A 76 -4.85 -15.30 6.70
CA PHE A 76 -4.89 -14.87 8.10
C PHE A 76 -6.05 -13.90 8.37
N ASN A 77 -6.24 -12.94 7.49
CA ASN A 77 -7.12 -11.82 7.77
C ASN A 77 -8.60 -12.20 7.60
N LEU A 78 -8.91 -12.85 6.52
CA LEU A 78 -10.29 -13.21 6.21
C LEU A 78 -10.84 -14.28 7.16
N PRO A 79 -10.13 -15.39 7.48
CA PRO A 79 -10.58 -16.35 8.48
C PRO A 79 -10.74 -15.74 9.89
N TYR A 80 -9.83 -14.84 10.29
CA TYR A 80 -9.92 -14.18 11.60
C TYR A 80 -11.17 -13.31 11.70
N VAL A 81 -11.44 -12.45 10.68
CA VAL A 81 -12.64 -11.61 10.66
C VAL A 81 -13.92 -12.44 10.62
N ALA A 82 -13.94 -13.52 9.84
CA ALA A 82 -15.08 -14.42 9.77
C ALA A 82 -15.35 -15.10 11.12
N PHE A 83 -14.31 -15.66 11.75
CA PHE A 83 -14.42 -16.31 13.05
C PHE A 83 -14.90 -15.34 14.14
N MET A 84 -14.28 -14.15 14.21
CA MET A 84 -14.66 -13.13 15.19
C MET A 84 -16.05 -12.56 14.92
N GLY A 85 -16.42 -12.38 13.66
CA GLY A 85 -17.77 -11.95 13.27
C GLY A 85 -18.84 -12.94 13.74
N VAL A 86 -18.63 -14.24 13.51
CA VAL A 86 -19.54 -15.29 13.98
C VAL A 86 -19.59 -15.36 15.52
N TYR A 87 -18.44 -15.23 16.17
CA TYR A 87 -18.36 -15.23 17.64
C TYR A 87 -19.13 -14.06 18.25
N LEU A 88 -18.93 -12.85 17.75
CA LEU A 88 -19.63 -11.66 18.21
C LEU A 88 -21.13 -11.70 17.90
N TYR A 89 -21.51 -12.26 16.73
CA TYR A 89 -22.91 -12.42 16.36
C TYR A 89 -23.65 -13.37 17.32
N ARG A 90 -22.98 -14.42 17.79
CA ARG A 90 -23.56 -15.35 18.76
C ARG A 90 -23.70 -14.75 20.16
N LEU A 91 -22.85 -13.76 20.51
CA LEU A 91 -22.95 -13.07 21.80
C LEU A 91 -24.07 -12.02 21.78
N ASP A 92 -24.02 -11.12 20.81
CA ASP A 92 -25.03 -10.08 20.60
C ASP A 92 -24.93 -9.53 19.16
N PRO A 93 -25.98 -9.64 18.33
CA PRO A 93 -25.98 -9.12 16.98
C PRO A 93 -25.71 -7.61 16.90
N ILE A 94 -26.08 -6.84 17.95
CA ILE A 94 -25.86 -5.40 18.02
C ILE A 94 -24.37 -5.07 18.02
N LEU A 95 -23.52 -5.94 18.62
CA LEU A 95 -22.08 -5.75 18.63
C LEU A 95 -21.46 -5.81 17.23
N VAL A 96 -21.95 -6.72 16.38
CA VAL A 96 -21.48 -6.83 14.99
C VAL A 96 -21.85 -5.58 14.20
N LEU A 97 -23.09 -5.13 14.33
CA LEU A 97 -23.58 -3.93 13.65
C LEU A 97 -22.81 -2.68 14.08
N SER A 98 -22.52 -2.55 15.36
CA SER A 98 -21.75 -1.42 15.92
C SER A 98 -20.30 -1.42 15.44
N LEU A 99 -19.66 -2.59 15.29
CA LEU A 99 -18.35 -2.72 14.70
C LEU A 99 -18.32 -2.26 13.24
N LEU A 100 -19.28 -2.69 12.41
CA LEU A 100 -19.39 -2.25 11.02
C LEU A 100 -19.54 -0.74 10.94
N PHE A 101 -20.32 -0.13 11.84
CA PHE A 101 -20.47 1.33 11.90
C PHE A 101 -19.18 2.04 12.24
N ILE A 102 -18.37 1.50 13.18
CA ILE A 102 -17.08 2.08 13.57
C ILE A 102 -16.05 2.03 12.45
N PHE A 103 -16.08 0.98 11.60
CA PHE A 103 -15.14 0.86 10.48
C PHE A 103 -15.48 1.76 9.30
N SER A 104 -16.72 2.18 9.16
CA SER A 104 -17.18 3.04 8.06
C SER A 104 -16.36 4.33 7.93
N PRO A 105 -16.10 5.14 8.99
CA PRO A 105 -15.29 6.35 8.89
C PRO A 105 -13.86 6.08 8.43
N MET A 106 -13.29 4.97 8.86
CA MET A 106 -11.93 4.59 8.52
C MET A 106 -11.79 4.27 7.02
N VAL A 107 -12.73 3.52 6.46
CA VAL A 107 -12.78 3.24 5.02
C VAL A 107 -13.00 4.52 4.23
N CYS A 108 -13.94 5.38 4.66
CA CYS A 108 -14.18 6.67 4.04
C CYS A 108 -12.91 7.55 4.01
N ALA A 109 -12.17 7.62 5.13
CA ALA A 109 -10.92 8.37 5.21
C ALA A 109 -9.89 7.90 4.17
N GLN A 110 -9.77 6.59 3.97
CA GLN A 110 -8.83 6.03 2.97
C GLN A 110 -9.26 6.34 1.53
N VAL A 111 -10.55 6.30 1.23
CA VAL A 111 -11.06 6.65 -0.10
C VAL A 111 -10.79 8.13 -0.41
N ILE A 112 -11.05 9.01 0.57
CA ILE A 112 -10.78 10.45 0.43
C ILE A 112 -9.28 10.69 0.21
N LYS A 113 -8.43 10.05 1.03
CA LYS A 113 -6.97 10.15 0.95
C LYS A 113 -6.45 9.74 -0.43
N ARG A 114 -6.92 8.61 -0.98
CA ARG A 114 -6.55 8.16 -2.33
C ARG A 114 -6.92 9.16 -3.42
N LYS A 115 -8.15 9.65 -3.39
CA LYS A 115 -8.61 10.65 -4.38
C LYS A 115 -7.77 11.94 -4.30
N ALA A 116 -7.47 12.39 -3.10
CA ALA A 116 -6.68 13.61 -2.90
C ALA A 116 -5.24 13.47 -3.39
N TYR A 117 -4.55 12.35 -3.07
CA TYR A 117 -3.19 12.11 -3.56
C TYR A 117 -3.13 11.90 -5.07
N ARG A 118 -4.10 11.19 -5.65
CA ARG A 118 -4.17 11.06 -7.11
C ARG A 118 -4.28 12.43 -7.78
N ARG A 119 -5.19 13.27 -7.28
CA ARG A 119 -5.36 14.63 -7.78
C ARG A 119 -4.09 15.47 -7.59
N LEU A 120 -3.45 15.37 -6.43
CA LEU A 120 -2.17 16.05 -6.17
C LEU A 120 -1.11 15.62 -7.17
N THR A 121 -0.96 14.32 -7.43
CA THR A 121 -0.01 13.80 -8.43
C THR A 121 -0.28 14.37 -9.81
N ASP A 122 -1.54 14.40 -10.24
CA ASP A 122 -1.91 14.96 -11.54
C ASP A 122 -1.60 16.47 -11.63
N GLU A 123 -1.90 17.24 -10.57
CA GLU A 123 -1.67 18.68 -10.50
C GLU A 123 -0.19 19.06 -10.33
N THR A 124 0.64 18.20 -9.77
CA THR A 124 2.06 18.46 -9.49
C THR A 124 3.00 17.81 -10.49
N ALA A 125 2.51 16.97 -11.40
CA ALA A 125 3.35 16.25 -12.37
C ALA A 125 4.24 17.16 -13.22
N ALA A 126 3.76 18.35 -13.59
CA ALA A 126 4.54 19.34 -14.34
C ALA A 126 5.67 19.93 -13.49
N LEU A 127 5.37 20.30 -12.22
CA LEU A 127 6.36 20.83 -11.27
C LEU A 127 7.42 19.79 -10.94
N GLU A 128 6.99 18.52 -10.80
CA GLU A 128 7.90 17.41 -10.51
C GLU A 128 8.89 17.19 -11.66
N ARG A 129 8.42 17.20 -12.91
CA ARG A 129 9.30 17.12 -14.08
C ARG A 129 10.26 18.29 -14.16
N GLU A 130 9.78 19.50 -13.86
CA GLU A 130 10.57 20.72 -13.92
C GLU A 130 11.69 20.74 -12.87
N TYR A 131 11.40 20.47 -11.59
CA TYR A 131 12.46 20.44 -10.57
C TYR A 131 13.43 19.27 -10.78
N ARG A 132 12.93 18.12 -11.28
CA ARG A 132 13.78 16.97 -11.64
C ARG A 132 14.74 17.35 -12.76
N HIS A 133 14.26 18.03 -13.80
CA HIS A 133 15.11 18.51 -14.87
C HIS A 133 16.24 19.43 -14.36
N TYR A 134 15.93 20.39 -13.48
CA TYR A 134 16.96 21.25 -12.90
C TYR A 134 17.94 20.47 -12.01
N SER A 135 17.46 19.47 -11.29
CA SER A 135 18.31 18.56 -10.54
C SER A 135 19.27 17.80 -11.47
N ASP A 136 18.74 17.23 -12.55
CA ASP A 136 19.52 16.47 -13.54
C ASP A 136 20.59 17.32 -14.20
N CYS A 137 20.29 18.59 -14.52
CA CYS A 137 21.28 19.53 -15.04
C CYS A 137 22.49 19.72 -14.10
N MET A 138 22.32 19.54 -12.79
CA MET A 138 23.40 19.71 -11.81
C MET A 138 24.15 18.40 -11.49
N ILE A 139 23.49 17.23 -11.63
CA ILE A 139 23.99 15.94 -11.10
C ILE A 139 24.23 14.92 -12.20
N ASP A 140 23.44 14.92 -13.28
CA ASP A 140 23.53 13.91 -14.35
C ASP A 140 24.86 14.06 -15.11
N LYS A 141 25.48 12.91 -15.38
CA LYS A 141 26.75 12.80 -16.13
C LYS A 141 26.71 13.51 -17.50
N ARG A 142 25.54 13.64 -18.11
CA ARG A 142 25.35 14.28 -19.42
C ARG A 142 25.54 15.80 -19.38
N TYR A 143 25.14 16.45 -18.26
CA TYR A 143 25.05 17.90 -18.16
C TYR A 143 26.04 18.53 -17.16
N TRP A 144 26.54 17.77 -16.17
CA TRP A 144 27.29 18.34 -15.05
C TRP A 144 28.61 19.03 -15.45
N LYS A 145 29.26 18.54 -16.52
CA LYS A 145 30.51 19.14 -17.02
C LYS A 145 30.25 20.55 -17.55
N GLU A 146 29.26 20.68 -18.42
CA GLU A 146 28.85 21.95 -19.03
C GLU A 146 28.33 22.93 -17.97
N THR A 147 27.49 22.46 -17.07
CA THR A 147 26.95 23.26 -15.96
C THR A 147 28.06 23.83 -15.08
N ARG A 148 29.11 23.05 -14.78
CA ARG A 148 30.25 23.49 -13.99
C ARG A 148 31.19 24.41 -14.78
N THR A 149 31.48 24.07 -16.03
CA THR A 149 32.35 24.86 -16.88
C THR A 149 31.78 26.25 -17.13
N LEU A 150 30.47 26.36 -17.31
CA LEU A 150 29.73 27.61 -17.49
C LEU A 150 29.44 28.36 -16.19
N GLY A 151 29.79 27.79 -15.01
CA GLY A 151 29.44 28.38 -13.72
C GLY A 151 27.93 28.46 -13.44
N ALA A 152 27.12 27.67 -14.16
CA ALA A 152 25.65 27.77 -14.15
C ALA A 152 24.99 27.03 -12.94
N VAL A 153 25.76 26.41 -12.03
CA VAL A 153 25.23 25.66 -10.87
C VAL A 153 24.33 26.56 -10.01
N GLY A 154 24.73 27.81 -9.76
CA GLY A 154 23.94 28.78 -8.98
C GLY A 154 22.57 29.06 -9.60
N PHE A 155 22.53 29.27 -10.93
CA PHE A 155 21.31 29.48 -11.67
C PHE A 155 20.34 28.30 -11.57
N PHE A 156 20.81 27.07 -11.82
CA PHE A 156 19.98 25.88 -11.73
C PHE A 156 19.51 25.60 -10.29
N MET A 157 20.36 25.87 -9.28
CA MET A 157 20.00 25.74 -7.88
C MET A 157 18.90 26.70 -7.46
N GLU A 158 18.94 27.94 -7.94
CA GLU A 158 17.89 28.94 -7.68
C GLU A 158 16.56 28.51 -8.30
N ARG A 159 16.58 28.08 -9.57
CA ARG A 159 15.39 27.56 -10.27
C ARG A 159 14.83 26.32 -9.58
N PHE A 160 15.68 25.37 -9.24
CA PHE A 160 15.31 24.18 -8.48
C PHE A 160 14.57 24.54 -7.18
N ARG A 161 15.16 25.44 -6.38
CA ARG A 161 14.55 25.87 -5.11
C ARG A 161 13.20 26.55 -5.32
N ALA A 162 13.07 27.40 -6.34
CA ALA A 162 11.84 28.12 -6.64
C ALA A 162 10.69 27.17 -7.04
N VAL A 163 10.98 26.16 -7.86
CA VAL A 163 9.99 25.16 -8.28
C VAL A 163 9.66 24.21 -7.13
N LEU A 164 10.69 23.77 -6.39
CA LEU A 164 10.51 22.90 -5.23
C LEU A 164 9.63 23.56 -4.17
N ALA A 165 9.81 24.85 -3.89
CA ALA A 165 8.97 25.58 -2.95
C ALA A 165 7.49 25.62 -3.38
N LYS A 166 7.21 25.74 -4.67
CA LYS A 166 5.84 25.64 -5.20
C LYS A 166 5.24 24.24 -5.05
N TYR A 167 6.05 23.21 -5.29
CA TYR A 167 5.67 21.81 -5.10
C TYR A 167 5.35 21.53 -3.64
N ASP A 168 6.26 21.89 -2.73
CA ASP A 168 6.12 21.71 -1.29
C ASP A 168 4.89 22.44 -0.73
N LYS A 169 4.60 23.65 -1.22
CA LYS A 169 3.39 24.38 -0.83
C LYS A 169 2.13 23.62 -1.18
N LYS A 170 2.01 23.08 -2.41
CA LYS A 170 0.85 22.28 -2.82
C LYS A 170 0.73 20.98 -2.02
N LEU A 171 1.87 20.34 -1.77
CA LEU A 171 1.95 19.14 -0.92
C LEU A 171 1.43 19.44 0.48
N TRP A 172 1.94 20.50 1.11
CA TRP A 172 1.54 20.93 2.44
C TRP A 172 0.04 21.28 2.54
N GLU A 173 -0.49 22.01 1.57
CA GLU A 173 -1.91 22.37 1.52
C GLU A 173 -2.79 21.11 1.45
N THR A 174 -2.39 20.13 0.65
CA THR A 174 -3.11 18.86 0.50
C THR A 174 -2.99 18.02 1.76
N ASP A 175 -1.80 17.87 2.31
CA ASP A 175 -1.54 17.10 3.53
C ASP A 175 -2.27 17.71 4.73
N SER A 176 -2.23 19.03 4.92
CA SER A 176 -2.92 19.71 6.00
C SER A 176 -4.45 19.53 5.95
N ARG A 177 -5.01 19.48 4.73
CA ARG A 177 -6.44 19.19 4.53
C ARG A 177 -6.75 17.73 4.87
N LEU A 178 -5.90 16.81 4.40
CA LEU A 178 -6.05 15.39 4.66
C LEU A 178 -5.91 15.06 6.15
N TYR A 179 -4.91 15.64 6.83
CA TYR A 179 -4.73 15.43 8.27
C TYR A 179 -5.92 15.91 9.10
N ARG A 180 -6.51 17.05 8.75
CA ARG A 180 -7.75 17.52 9.42
C ARG A 180 -8.90 16.55 9.21
N THR A 181 -9.10 16.06 7.98
CA THR A 181 -10.14 15.06 7.68
C THR A 181 -9.86 13.74 8.40
N GLU A 182 -8.60 13.29 8.41
CA GLU A 182 -8.19 12.07 9.13
C GLU A 182 -8.41 12.22 10.63
N LEU A 183 -8.10 13.37 11.23
CA LEU A 183 -8.34 13.65 12.64
C LEU A 183 -9.83 13.57 12.98
N LEU A 184 -10.70 14.20 12.17
CA LEU A 184 -12.15 14.10 12.36
C LEU A 184 -12.65 12.66 12.30
N MET A 185 -12.17 11.87 11.33
CA MET A 185 -12.55 10.45 11.20
C MET A 185 -12.03 9.62 12.38
N ARG A 186 -10.82 9.91 12.89
CA ARG A 186 -10.27 9.24 14.08
C ARG A 186 -11.07 9.57 15.34
N VAL A 187 -11.49 10.83 15.52
CA VAL A 187 -12.37 11.21 16.63
C VAL A 187 -13.72 10.51 16.56
N LEU A 188 -14.30 10.43 15.34
CA LEU A 188 -15.56 9.70 15.14
C LEU A 188 -15.41 8.20 15.43
N THR A 189 -14.30 7.60 15.01
CA THR A 189 -13.96 6.21 15.33
C THR A 189 -13.79 6.00 16.84
N LEU A 190 -13.14 6.93 17.56
CA LEU A 190 -12.98 6.89 19.01
C LEU A 190 -14.34 6.96 19.72
N LEU A 191 -15.23 7.86 19.30
CA LEU A 191 -16.59 7.93 19.83
C LEU A 191 -17.38 6.63 19.60
N GLY A 192 -17.24 6.04 18.42
CA GLY A 192 -17.82 4.73 18.12
C GLY A 192 -17.27 3.64 19.03
N TYR A 193 -15.95 3.61 19.27
CA TYR A 193 -15.31 2.68 20.18
C TYR A 193 -15.83 2.81 21.62
N LEU A 194 -15.95 4.04 22.13
CA LEU A 194 -16.55 4.31 23.44
C LEU A 194 -18.01 3.85 23.51
N GLY A 195 -18.75 4.02 22.40
CA GLY A 195 -20.13 3.53 22.29
C GLY A 195 -20.21 1.99 22.41
N VAL A 196 -19.32 1.26 21.74
CA VAL A 196 -19.27 -0.21 21.87
C VAL A 196 -18.88 -0.66 23.28
N LEU A 197 -17.91 0.01 23.90
CA LEU A 197 -17.55 -0.27 25.30
C LEU A 197 -18.75 -0.05 26.22
N PHE A 198 -19.48 1.03 26.03
CA PHE A 198 -20.69 1.32 26.80
C PHE A 198 -21.76 0.22 26.63
N LEU A 199 -22.00 -0.21 25.37
CA LEU A 199 -22.94 -1.33 25.11
C LEU A 199 -22.48 -2.63 25.76
N LEU A 200 -21.18 -2.93 25.71
CA LEU A 200 -20.60 -4.11 26.34
C LEU A 200 -20.76 -4.10 27.85
N VAL A 201 -20.48 -2.97 28.51
CA VAL A 201 -20.65 -2.81 29.96
C VAL A 201 -22.14 -2.93 30.33
N ARG A 202 -23.02 -2.32 29.55
CA ARG A 202 -24.47 -2.45 29.76
C ARG A 202 -24.94 -3.90 29.63
N SER A 203 -24.45 -4.63 28.62
CA SER A 203 -24.79 -6.04 28.41
C SER A 203 -24.29 -6.96 29.53
N LEU A 204 -23.11 -6.63 30.10
CA LEU A 204 -22.57 -7.31 31.28
C LEU A 204 -23.45 -7.05 32.52
N LEU A 205 -23.81 -5.79 32.78
CA LEU A 205 -24.66 -5.40 33.92
C LEU A 205 -26.08 -5.96 33.83
N SER A 206 -26.58 -6.15 32.60
CA SER A 206 -27.88 -6.77 32.35
C SER A 206 -27.85 -8.32 32.48
N GLY A 207 -26.66 -8.90 32.72
CA GLY A 207 -26.51 -10.37 32.83
C GLY A 207 -26.59 -11.14 31.52
N ASN A 208 -26.65 -10.43 30.37
CA ASN A 208 -26.73 -11.06 29.04
C ASN A 208 -25.41 -11.71 28.63
N ILE A 209 -24.28 -11.24 29.17
CA ILE A 209 -22.94 -11.79 28.90
C ILE A 209 -22.22 -12.06 30.20
N SER A 210 -21.41 -13.12 30.23
CA SER A 210 -20.55 -13.45 31.37
C SER A 210 -19.34 -12.53 31.47
N ALA A 211 -18.74 -12.38 32.65
CA ALA A 211 -17.50 -11.61 32.82
C ALA A 211 -16.35 -12.16 31.97
N GLY A 212 -16.29 -13.46 31.73
CA GLY A 212 -15.32 -14.08 30.83
C GLY A 212 -15.54 -13.71 29.35
N ALA A 213 -16.80 -13.67 28.90
CA ALA A 213 -17.15 -13.24 27.57
C ALA A 213 -16.85 -11.74 27.37
N PHE A 214 -17.14 -10.90 28.37
CA PHE A 214 -16.76 -9.48 28.39
C PHE A 214 -15.25 -9.30 28.20
N ALA A 215 -14.43 -9.98 29.01
CA ALA A 215 -12.97 -9.89 28.90
C ALA A 215 -12.45 -10.37 27.55
N ALA A 216 -13.03 -11.45 27.00
CA ALA A 216 -12.68 -11.96 25.70
C ALA A 216 -13.01 -10.98 24.56
N VAL A 217 -14.19 -10.37 24.59
CA VAL A 217 -14.60 -9.37 23.60
C VAL A 217 -13.76 -8.10 23.70
N PHE A 218 -13.54 -7.62 24.93
CA PHE A 218 -12.74 -6.41 25.19
C PHE A 218 -11.31 -6.54 24.61
N THR A 219 -10.64 -7.66 24.88
CA THR A 219 -9.29 -7.92 24.34
C THR A 219 -9.30 -8.15 22.82
N SER A 220 -10.39 -8.66 22.28
CA SER A 220 -10.53 -8.93 20.84
C SER A 220 -10.84 -7.67 20.04
N ILE A 221 -11.56 -6.71 20.61
CA ILE A 221 -11.87 -5.44 19.96
C ILE A 221 -10.59 -4.70 19.56
N ASP A 222 -9.62 -4.56 20.46
CA ASP A 222 -8.33 -3.93 20.15
C ASP A 222 -7.60 -4.65 19.00
N SER A 223 -7.62 -5.97 19.01
CA SER A 223 -7.03 -6.79 17.95
C SER A 223 -7.74 -6.58 16.61
N ILE A 224 -9.07 -6.51 16.59
CA ILE A 224 -9.86 -6.24 15.38
C ILE A 224 -9.56 -4.84 14.84
N PHE A 225 -9.42 -3.84 15.71
CA PHE A 225 -9.07 -2.47 15.32
C PHE A 225 -7.72 -2.40 14.64
N ARG A 226 -6.67 -2.90 15.27
CA ARG A 226 -5.30 -2.97 14.69
C ARG A 226 -5.29 -3.71 13.38
N PHE A 227 -6.08 -4.74 13.29
CA PHE A 227 -6.19 -5.59 12.13
C PHE A 227 -6.85 -4.86 10.95
N MET A 228 -7.98 -4.22 11.20
CA MET A 228 -8.66 -3.41 10.18
C MET A 228 -7.81 -2.20 9.75
N GLU A 229 -7.10 -1.56 10.68
CA GLU A 229 -6.14 -0.51 10.35
C GLU A 229 -5.05 -1.03 9.41
N ASN A 230 -4.51 -2.21 9.66
CA ASN A 230 -3.52 -2.82 8.77
C ASN A 230 -4.09 -3.14 7.38
N ILE A 231 -5.30 -3.72 7.29
CA ILE A 231 -5.94 -4.03 6.01
C ILE A 231 -6.23 -2.73 5.25
N VAL A 232 -6.93 -1.79 5.88
CA VAL A 232 -7.42 -0.59 5.21
C VAL A 232 -6.28 0.38 4.91
N ALA A 233 -5.36 0.62 5.86
CA ALA A 233 -4.29 1.60 5.68
C ALA A 233 -3.13 1.06 4.84
N ARG A 234 -2.70 -0.19 5.05
CA ARG A 234 -1.53 -0.75 4.37
C ARG A 234 -1.87 -1.50 3.09
N SER A 235 -2.85 -2.43 3.16
CA SER A 235 -3.13 -3.29 2.01
C SER A 235 -3.77 -2.52 0.87
N ALA A 236 -4.72 -1.65 1.17
CA ALA A 236 -5.42 -0.91 0.13
C ALA A 236 -4.52 0.11 -0.60
N GLY A 237 -3.56 0.74 0.11
CA GLY A 237 -2.56 1.64 -0.49
C GLY A 237 -1.53 0.89 -1.32
N ASN A 238 -1.01 -0.21 -0.78
CA ASN A 238 0.00 -1.03 -1.44
C ASN A 238 -0.57 -1.79 -2.64
N ILE A 239 -1.75 -2.39 -2.53
CA ILE A 239 -2.41 -3.09 -3.65
C ILE A 239 -2.60 -2.15 -4.84
N SER A 240 -3.14 -0.96 -4.62
CA SER A 240 -3.35 0.02 -5.70
C SER A 240 -2.05 0.46 -6.39
N ARG A 241 -0.96 0.60 -5.62
CA ARG A 241 0.35 0.99 -6.15
C ARG A 241 1.02 -0.16 -6.92
N HIS A 242 0.90 -1.37 -6.41
CA HIS A 242 1.53 -2.55 -7.02
C HIS A 242 0.70 -3.15 -8.17
N MET A 243 -0.60 -2.85 -8.28
CA MET A 243 -1.42 -3.31 -9.42
C MET A 243 -0.89 -2.81 -10.76
N ALA A 244 -0.43 -1.56 -10.85
CA ALA A 244 0.19 -1.04 -12.07
C ALA A 244 1.49 -1.79 -12.41
N SER A 245 2.33 -2.05 -11.39
CA SER A 245 3.57 -2.80 -11.54
C SER A 245 3.33 -4.24 -11.99
N VAL A 246 2.29 -4.88 -11.44
CA VAL A 246 1.87 -6.24 -11.86
C VAL A 246 1.36 -6.22 -13.30
N GLY A 247 0.57 -5.22 -13.67
CA GLY A 247 0.10 -5.06 -15.06
C GLY A 247 1.26 -5.02 -16.05
N ASN A 248 2.28 -4.22 -15.77
CA ASN A 248 3.47 -4.10 -16.62
C ASN A 248 4.24 -5.44 -16.75
N TYR A 249 4.38 -6.18 -15.64
CA TYR A 249 5.04 -7.48 -15.66
C TYR A 249 4.24 -8.54 -16.43
N LEU A 250 2.93 -8.62 -16.20
CA LEU A 250 2.06 -9.56 -16.90
C LEU A 250 1.94 -9.24 -18.39
N GLU A 251 1.94 -7.97 -18.76
CA GLU A 251 1.92 -7.55 -20.16
C GLU A 251 3.19 -8.00 -20.89
N PHE A 252 4.36 -7.82 -20.23
CA PHE A 252 5.63 -8.32 -20.76
C PHE A 252 5.63 -9.84 -20.94
N CYS A 253 5.17 -10.60 -19.93
CA CYS A 253 5.06 -12.06 -20.02
C CYS A 253 4.09 -12.50 -21.13
N ARG A 254 2.96 -11.79 -21.31
CA ARG A 254 1.97 -12.12 -22.34
C ARG A 254 2.50 -11.87 -23.73
N GLN A 255 3.21 -10.76 -23.94
CA GLN A 255 3.78 -10.43 -25.25
C GLN A 255 4.87 -11.43 -25.67
N ASN A 256 5.64 -11.94 -24.71
CA ASN A 256 6.77 -12.83 -24.97
C ASN A 256 6.44 -14.34 -24.78
N GLY A 257 5.42 -14.66 -23.97
CA GLY A 257 4.98 -16.05 -23.74
C GLY A 257 4.21 -16.67 -24.92
N PHE A 258 3.57 -15.86 -25.75
CA PHE A 258 2.93 -16.33 -26.99
C PHE A 258 3.95 -16.60 -28.11
N ALA A 259 5.16 -16.05 -28.03
CA ALA A 259 6.21 -16.30 -29.02
C ALA A 259 6.94 -17.64 -28.81
N ALA A 260 6.75 -18.29 -27.65
CA ALA A 260 7.42 -19.56 -27.34
C ALA A 260 6.60 -20.83 -27.71
N ASP A 261 5.32 -20.66 -28.05
CA ASP A 261 4.41 -21.78 -28.36
C ASP A 261 4.27 -22.02 -29.91
N ASP A 262 4.85 -21.16 -30.74
CA ASP A 262 4.79 -21.23 -32.21
C ASP A 262 6.12 -21.71 -32.84
N GLY A 263 7.00 -22.37 -32.08
CA GLY A 263 8.30 -22.90 -32.55
C GLY A 263 8.44 -24.41 -32.44
#